data_82af8ada6e08d1cc6177d2761d8db0f6
#
_entry.id   82af8ada6e08d1cc6177d2761d8db0f6
#
_cell.length_a   1.000
_cell.length_b   1.000
_cell.length_c   1.000
_cell.angle_alpha   90.00
_cell.angle_beta   90.00
_cell.angle_gamma   90.00
#
_symmetry.space_group_name_H-M   'P 1'
#
loop_
_entity.id
_entity.type
_entity.pdbx_description
1 polymer ?
#
loop_
_entity_poly.entity_id
_entity_poly.type
_entity_poly.pdbx_seq_one_letter_code
_entity_poly.pdbx_strand_id
1 'polypeptide(L)'
;MWEALGWNLTQSTVSACYHLLYMGKKASSSSQTPPPPADDLLNHYTCEQMRAHWLSLGLSEKPVSFSPKAYDTRVTGKDKDGNEVRACDDKRVIDPALKESALLTGVFNRLARSCFYGVAVKEGDESPYRNGCIPAGAASDTVVEAAQQAALAFEQAMYKFETHRALAVCDDYLRAANKRWSDASKAANKLESNEANAAMTQALVDAFTELRVATVLMHGIVPAGCELICEYFDVNPVAFFSWDNIFASTDEFVESLGEKPGEHRVKPLPPRFDFFSKHESQY
;
A
#
# COMPACT_ATOMS: atom_id res chain seq x y z
N MET A 1 32.09 12.24 20.91
CA MET A 1 32.23 10.95 21.64
C MET A 1 32.80 9.86 20.72
N TRP A 2 32.20 9.57 19.57
CA TRP A 2 32.66 8.53 18.63
C TRP A 2 34.09 8.75 18.12
N GLU A 3 34.40 9.98 17.69
CA GLU A 3 35.76 10.37 17.26
C GLU A 3 36.79 10.21 18.39
N ALA A 4 36.42 10.55 19.63
CA ALA A 4 37.27 10.38 20.80
C ALA A 4 37.59 8.92 21.14
N LEU A 5 36.75 7.97 20.66
CA LEU A 5 36.94 6.52 20.80
C LEU A 5 37.67 5.90 19.61
N GLY A 6 38.05 6.70 18.59
CA GLY A 6 38.70 6.22 17.39
C GLY A 6 37.77 5.36 16.50
N TRP A 7 36.48 5.44 16.68
CA TRP A 7 35.51 4.69 15.89
C TRP A 7 35.22 5.44 14.60
N ASN A 8 35.51 4.81 13.47
CA ASN A 8 35.21 5.32 12.13
C ASN A 8 33.74 5.04 11.78
N LEU A 9 32.81 5.63 12.54
CA LEU A 9 31.39 5.51 12.33
C LEU A 9 30.85 6.78 11.68
N THR A 10 29.93 6.63 10.72
CA THR A 10 29.16 7.74 10.17
C THR A 10 28.35 8.42 11.27
N GLN A 11 28.29 9.74 11.20
CA GLN A 11 27.49 10.52 12.14
C GLN A 11 26.02 10.12 12.06
N SER A 12 25.44 9.75 13.21
CA SER A 12 24.00 9.42 13.29
C SER A 12 23.17 10.68 13.18
N THR A 13 22.11 10.64 12.38
CA THR A 13 21.08 11.67 12.34
C THR A 13 19.99 11.31 13.33
N VAL A 14 19.63 12.26 14.20
CA VAL A 14 18.52 12.11 15.14
C VAL A 14 17.33 12.87 14.61
N SER A 15 16.23 12.17 14.36
CA SER A 15 14.95 12.78 14.06
C SER A 15 14.04 12.70 15.27
N ALA A 16 13.43 13.83 15.64
CA ALA A 16 12.48 13.91 16.74
C ALA A 16 11.08 14.24 16.19
N CYS A 17 10.09 13.53 16.71
CA CYS A 17 8.69 13.80 16.41
C CYS A 17 8.09 14.75 17.46
N TYR A 18 7.08 15.51 17.06
CA TYR A 18 6.23 16.27 17.98
C TYR A 18 5.41 15.32 18.87
N HIS A 19 4.80 15.90 19.91
CA HIS A 19 3.97 15.13 20.83
C HIS A 19 2.74 14.54 20.16
N LEU A 20 2.52 13.25 20.39
CA LEU A 20 1.24 12.62 20.10
C LEU A 20 0.25 12.97 21.22
N LEU A 21 -0.89 13.50 20.83
CA LEU A 21 -2.03 13.71 21.70
C LEU A 21 -2.96 12.49 21.60
N TYR A 22 -3.57 12.10 22.71
CA TYR A 22 -4.63 11.10 22.72
C TYR A 22 -5.98 11.78 22.96
N MET A 23 -6.94 11.60 22.04
CA MET A 23 -8.26 12.24 22.10
C MET A 23 -8.17 13.77 22.36
N GLY A 24 -7.20 14.44 21.72
CA GLY A 24 -6.97 15.88 21.83
C GLY A 24 -6.22 16.33 23.09
N LYS A 25 -5.84 15.42 24.00
CA LYS A 25 -5.14 15.73 25.25
C LYS A 25 -3.75 15.12 25.25
N LYS A 26 -2.85 15.65 26.09
CA LYS A 26 -1.52 15.07 26.29
C LYS A 26 -1.68 13.61 26.75
N ALA A 27 -1.09 12.67 26.02
CA ALA A 27 -1.06 11.27 26.39
C ALA A 27 -0.24 11.09 27.69
N SER A 28 -0.83 10.44 28.70
CA SER A 28 -0.17 10.14 29.95
C SER A 28 -0.70 8.83 30.50
N SER A 29 0.19 7.94 30.89
CA SER A 29 -0.16 6.66 31.54
C SER A 29 -0.81 6.84 32.91
N SER A 30 -0.59 7.99 33.57
CA SER A 30 -1.17 8.32 34.88
C SER A 30 -2.47 9.13 34.78
N SER A 31 -3.01 9.36 33.56
CA SER A 31 -4.29 10.05 33.39
C SER A 31 -5.47 9.16 33.79
N GLN A 32 -6.65 9.77 34.09
CA GLN A 32 -7.87 9.00 34.34
C GLN A 32 -8.34 8.20 33.11
N THR A 33 -7.95 8.65 31.91
CA THR A 33 -8.22 7.97 30.63
C THR A 33 -6.89 7.84 29.91
N PRO A 34 -6.08 6.82 30.24
CA PRO A 34 -4.81 6.60 29.56
C PRO A 34 -5.07 6.14 28.10
N PRO A 35 -4.12 6.37 27.20
CA PRO A 35 -4.21 5.79 25.87
C PRO A 35 -4.21 4.26 25.97
N PRO A 36 -4.95 3.57 25.09
CA PRO A 36 -4.95 2.11 25.06
C PRO A 36 -3.55 1.58 24.74
N PRO A 37 -3.15 0.43 25.31
CA PRO A 37 -1.96 -0.28 24.88
C PRO A 37 -2.06 -0.68 23.40
N ALA A 38 -0.92 -0.91 22.75
CA ALA A 38 -0.89 -1.31 21.34
C ALA A 38 -1.67 -2.60 21.10
N ASP A 39 -1.58 -3.57 22.01
CA ASP A 39 -2.28 -4.86 21.90
C ASP A 39 -3.80 -4.69 21.92
N ASP A 40 -4.33 -3.76 22.70
CA ASP A 40 -5.77 -3.47 22.74
C ASP A 40 -6.26 -2.87 21.42
N LEU A 41 -5.43 -2.08 20.73
CA LEU A 41 -5.76 -1.54 19.42
C LEU A 41 -5.93 -2.65 18.38
N LEU A 42 -5.17 -3.74 18.49
CA LEU A 42 -5.26 -4.89 17.58
C LEU A 42 -6.57 -5.68 17.73
N ASN A 43 -7.39 -5.40 18.74
CA ASN A 43 -8.76 -5.92 18.84
C ASN A 43 -9.76 -5.21 17.88
N HIS A 44 -9.34 -4.11 17.26
CA HIS A 44 -10.20 -3.28 16.40
C HIS A 44 -9.60 -2.97 15.05
N TYR A 45 -8.27 -3.05 14.91
CA TYR A 45 -7.53 -2.67 13.72
C TYR A 45 -6.46 -3.71 13.38
N THR A 46 -6.15 -3.87 12.11
CA THR A 46 -4.97 -4.65 11.74
C THR A 46 -3.70 -3.85 12.00
N CYS A 47 -2.58 -4.55 12.18
CA CYS A 47 -1.27 -3.91 12.37
C CYS A 47 -0.96 -2.94 11.23
N GLU A 48 -1.25 -3.31 9.98
CA GLU A 48 -0.98 -2.48 8.81
C GLU A 48 -1.87 -1.24 8.73
N GLN A 49 -3.14 -1.35 9.14
CA GLN A 49 -4.02 -0.18 9.27
C GLN A 49 -3.43 0.82 10.27
N MET A 50 -2.95 0.33 11.41
CA MET A 50 -2.32 1.18 12.42
C MET A 50 -1.01 1.79 11.93
N ARG A 51 -0.13 1.02 11.28
CA ARG A 51 1.12 1.53 10.71
C ARG A 51 0.85 2.64 9.69
N ALA A 52 -0.05 2.43 8.73
CA ALA A 52 -0.42 3.44 7.76
C ALA A 52 -1.00 4.69 8.42
N HIS A 53 -1.88 4.53 9.42
CA HIS A 53 -2.44 5.65 10.17
C HIS A 53 -1.35 6.45 10.91
N TRP A 54 -0.48 5.78 11.69
CA TRP A 54 0.57 6.44 12.45
C TRP A 54 1.53 7.23 11.55
N LEU A 55 1.92 6.64 10.43
CA LEU A 55 2.83 7.30 9.48
C LEU A 55 2.16 8.46 8.73
N SER A 56 0.82 8.46 8.62
CA SER A 56 0.06 9.55 7.99
C SER A 56 -0.11 10.80 8.87
N LEU A 57 0.13 10.69 10.19
CA LEU A 57 -0.20 11.75 11.14
C LEU A 57 0.64 13.04 11.00
N GLY A 58 1.80 13.00 10.33
CA GLY A 58 2.62 14.19 10.14
C GLY A 58 3.26 14.71 11.44
N LEU A 59 3.66 13.80 12.32
CA LEU A 59 4.30 14.13 13.61
C LEU A 59 5.66 14.84 13.47
N SER A 60 6.25 14.86 12.28
CA SER A 60 7.44 15.65 11.96
C SER A 60 7.16 17.17 11.86
N GLU A 61 5.90 17.58 11.69
CA GLU A 61 5.54 18.98 11.45
C GLU A 61 4.87 19.65 12.66
N LYS A 62 4.04 18.91 13.41
CA LYS A 62 3.24 19.45 14.52
C LYS A 62 2.72 18.36 15.44
N PRO A 63 2.29 18.73 16.67
CA PRO A 63 1.53 17.82 17.52
C PRO A 63 0.23 17.41 16.85
N VAL A 64 -0.08 16.10 16.86
CA VAL A 64 -1.29 15.54 16.23
C VAL A 64 -2.01 14.65 17.22
N SER A 65 -3.35 14.60 17.11
CA SER A 65 -4.17 13.75 17.96
C SER A 65 -4.42 12.38 17.30
N PHE A 66 -4.12 11.34 18.04
CA PHE A 66 -4.60 9.99 17.79
C PHE A 66 -5.96 9.81 18.46
N SER A 67 -6.99 9.59 17.68
CA SER A 67 -8.38 9.56 18.13
C SER A 67 -9.12 8.36 17.52
N PRO A 68 -8.77 7.11 17.91
CA PRO A 68 -9.41 5.92 17.38
C PRO A 68 -10.86 5.85 17.85
N LYS A 69 -11.79 5.65 16.91
CA LYS A 69 -13.22 5.63 17.19
C LYS A 69 -13.61 4.56 18.21
N ALA A 70 -12.97 3.39 18.17
CA ALA A 70 -13.25 2.29 19.10
C ALA A 70 -13.19 2.68 20.58
N TYR A 71 -12.45 3.76 20.90
CA TYR A 71 -12.30 4.27 22.28
C TYR A 71 -12.98 5.64 22.48
N ASP A 72 -13.77 6.10 21.52
CA ASP A 72 -14.47 7.38 21.62
C ASP A 72 -15.79 7.23 22.36
N THR A 73 -15.79 7.59 23.64
CA THR A 73 -16.96 7.48 24.52
C THR A 73 -17.87 8.72 24.51
N ARG A 74 -17.59 9.72 23.65
CA ARG A 74 -18.44 10.92 23.54
C ARG A 74 -19.84 10.55 23.08
N VAL A 75 -20.87 11.15 23.71
CA VAL A 75 -22.26 10.98 23.30
C VAL A 75 -22.52 11.77 22.02
N THR A 76 -23.01 11.09 20.98
CA THR A 76 -23.30 11.66 19.66
C THR A 76 -24.79 11.89 19.44
N GLY A 77 -25.63 11.32 20.26
CA GLY A 77 -27.08 11.44 20.14
C GLY A 77 -27.83 10.46 21.04
N LYS A 78 -29.10 10.25 20.71
CA LYS A 78 -29.93 9.23 21.33
C LYS A 78 -30.48 8.28 20.25
N ASP A 79 -30.67 7.03 20.62
CA ASP A 79 -31.35 6.03 19.78
C ASP A 79 -32.89 6.22 19.79
N LYS A 80 -33.62 5.32 19.11
CA LYS A 80 -35.07 5.35 19.02
C LYS A 80 -35.74 5.13 20.35
N ASP A 81 -35.07 4.49 21.30
CA ASP A 81 -35.55 4.13 22.63
C ASP A 81 -35.13 5.18 23.68
N GLY A 82 -34.44 6.25 23.26
CA GLY A 82 -34.00 7.37 24.09
C GLY A 82 -32.68 7.15 24.82
N ASN A 83 -31.95 6.04 24.58
CA ASN A 83 -30.67 5.75 25.18
C ASN A 83 -29.55 6.59 24.50
N GLU A 84 -28.55 6.93 25.28
CA GLU A 84 -27.37 7.65 24.75
C GLU A 84 -26.55 6.76 23.80
N VAL A 85 -26.28 7.26 22.60
CA VAL A 85 -25.41 6.63 21.62
C VAL A 85 -24.02 7.23 21.73
N ARG A 86 -23.02 6.38 21.95
CA ARG A 86 -21.61 6.80 21.98
C ARG A 86 -20.99 6.77 20.58
N ALA A 87 -19.96 7.58 20.38
CA ALA A 87 -19.28 7.68 19.09
C ALA A 87 -18.69 6.32 18.64
N CYS A 88 -18.18 5.52 19.56
CA CYS A 88 -17.68 4.15 19.27
C CYS A 88 -18.76 3.25 18.64
N ASP A 89 -20.01 3.40 19.04
CA ASP A 89 -21.14 2.58 18.58
C ASP A 89 -21.94 3.24 17.43
N ASP A 90 -21.74 4.53 17.20
CA ASP A 90 -22.46 5.28 16.18
C ASP A 90 -21.88 5.04 14.78
N LYS A 91 -22.59 4.29 13.94
CA LYS A 91 -22.19 3.99 12.55
C LYS A 91 -22.02 5.23 11.67
N ARG A 92 -22.57 6.38 12.04
CA ARG A 92 -22.42 7.66 11.30
C ARG A 92 -21.10 8.35 11.58
N VAL A 93 -20.45 7.99 12.68
CA VAL A 93 -19.12 8.54 13.03
C VAL A 93 -18.06 7.81 12.22
N ILE A 94 -17.33 8.55 11.41
CA ILE A 94 -16.17 8.03 10.66
C ILE A 94 -15.01 7.83 11.63
N ASP A 95 -14.36 6.68 11.53
CA ASP A 95 -13.17 6.40 12.32
C ASP A 95 -11.93 7.09 11.72
N PRO A 96 -11.32 8.07 12.41
CA PRO A 96 -10.13 8.73 11.90
C PRO A 96 -8.94 7.77 11.71
N ALA A 97 -8.85 6.71 12.53
CA ALA A 97 -7.77 5.72 12.44
C ALA A 97 -7.89 4.83 11.19
N LEU A 98 -9.07 4.79 10.55
CA LEU A 98 -9.30 4.04 9.32
C LEU A 98 -9.22 4.90 8.05
N LYS A 99 -8.88 6.18 8.17
CA LYS A 99 -8.81 7.08 7.01
C LYS A 99 -7.90 6.53 5.91
N GLU A 100 -6.72 6.04 6.29
CA GLU A 100 -5.72 5.50 5.36
C GLU A 100 -6.00 4.03 4.98
N SER A 101 -6.93 3.36 5.68
CA SER A 101 -7.30 1.97 5.39
C SER A 101 -7.87 1.80 3.98
N ALA A 102 -8.55 2.82 3.43
CA ALA A 102 -9.08 2.78 2.07
C ALA A 102 -7.98 2.70 1.00
N LEU A 103 -6.79 3.26 1.26
CA LEU A 103 -5.62 3.09 0.40
C LEU A 103 -5.26 1.61 0.29
N LEU A 104 -5.15 0.92 1.41
CA LEU A 104 -4.73 -0.48 1.47
C LEU A 104 -5.83 -1.43 0.96
N THR A 105 -6.98 -1.43 1.64
CA THR A 105 -8.06 -2.41 1.41
C THR A 105 -8.85 -2.15 0.13
N GLY A 106 -8.80 -0.93 -0.41
CA GLY A 106 -9.49 -0.53 -1.63
C GLY A 106 -8.55 -0.35 -2.81
N VAL A 107 -7.65 0.63 -2.73
CA VAL A 107 -6.87 1.10 -3.88
C VAL A 107 -5.75 0.11 -4.23
N PHE A 108 -4.93 -0.28 -3.25
CA PHE A 108 -3.80 -1.19 -3.48
C PHE A 108 -4.30 -2.60 -3.83
N ASN A 109 -5.24 -3.16 -3.06
CA ASN A 109 -5.85 -4.44 -3.40
C ASN A 109 -6.43 -4.48 -4.81
N ARG A 110 -7.01 -3.38 -5.29
CA ARG A 110 -7.57 -3.31 -6.65
C ARG A 110 -6.49 -3.47 -7.69
N LEU A 111 -5.38 -2.75 -7.59
CA LEU A 111 -4.28 -2.85 -8.56
C LEU A 111 -3.71 -4.26 -8.55
N ALA A 112 -3.37 -4.80 -7.37
CA ALA A 112 -2.82 -6.15 -7.24
C ALA A 112 -3.76 -7.21 -7.84
N ARG A 113 -5.03 -7.19 -7.48
CA ARG A 113 -6.04 -8.11 -8.05
C ARG A 113 -6.18 -7.97 -9.56
N SER A 114 -6.12 -6.74 -10.10
CA SER A 114 -6.20 -6.51 -11.53
C SER A 114 -5.05 -7.19 -12.29
N CYS A 115 -3.83 -7.13 -11.77
CA CYS A 115 -2.68 -7.81 -12.35
C CYS A 115 -2.87 -9.33 -12.34
N PHE A 116 -3.03 -9.92 -11.16
CA PHE A 116 -3.08 -11.38 -11.03
C PHE A 116 -4.30 -12.02 -11.69
N TYR A 117 -5.51 -11.44 -11.57
CA TYR A 117 -6.68 -11.94 -12.29
C TYR A 117 -6.63 -11.65 -13.79
N GLY A 118 -5.89 -10.60 -14.20
CA GLY A 118 -5.71 -10.25 -15.60
C GLY A 118 -4.97 -11.33 -16.39
N VAL A 119 -3.94 -11.93 -15.77
CA VAL A 119 -3.14 -13.00 -16.40
C VAL A 119 -3.64 -14.40 -16.06
N ALA A 120 -4.59 -14.54 -15.13
CA ALA A 120 -5.06 -15.84 -14.69
C ALA A 120 -5.62 -16.66 -15.86
N VAL A 121 -5.20 -17.93 -15.93
CA VAL A 121 -5.73 -18.90 -16.90
C VAL A 121 -7.23 -19.05 -16.65
N LYS A 122 -8.00 -18.97 -17.76
CA LYS A 122 -9.45 -19.08 -17.70
C LYS A 122 -9.91 -20.06 -18.77
N GLU A 123 -10.69 -21.04 -18.35
CA GLU A 123 -11.23 -22.05 -19.26
C GLU A 123 -12.03 -21.41 -20.38
N GLY A 124 -11.71 -21.80 -21.62
CA GLY A 124 -12.35 -21.27 -22.83
C GLY A 124 -11.92 -19.86 -23.27
N ASP A 125 -10.91 -19.27 -22.60
CA ASP A 125 -10.31 -17.99 -22.99
C ASP A 125 -8.90 -18.23 -23.54
N GLU A 126 -8.73 -18.09 -24.86
CA GLU A 126 -7.45 -18.32 -25.57
C GLU A 126 -6.59 -17.04 -25.69
N SER A 127 -6.90 -16.00 -24.94
CA SER A 127 -6.13 -14.76 -24.95
C SER A 127 -4.67 -15.00 -24.52
N PRO A 128 -3.68 -14.53 -25.29
CA PRO A 128 -2.27 -14.85 -25.08
C PRO A 128 -1.73 -14.36 -23.74
N TYR A 129 -2.34 -13.33 -23.16
CA TYR A 129 -1.98 -12.79 -21.85
C TYR A 129 -2.58 -13.59 -20.66
N ARG A 130 -3.50 -14.54 -20.91
CA ARG A 130 -4.12 -15.39 -19.89
C ARG A 130 -3.40 -16.72 -19.73
N ASN A 131 -2.10 -16.67 -19.60
CA ASN A 131 -1.23 -17.84 -19.51
C ASN A 131 -0.69 -18.10 -18.10
N GLY A 132 -1.06 -17.28 -17.12
CA GLY A 132 -0.58 -17.36 -15.73
C GLY A 132 0.84 -16.82 -15.54
N CYS A 133 1.38 -16.09 -16.51
CA CYS A 133 2.71 -15.52 -16.45
C CYS A 133 2.68 -13.98 -16.39
N ILE A 134 3.73 -13.39 -15.89
CA ILE A 134 3.97 -11.95 -16.04
C ILE A 134 4.16 -11.68 -17.55
N PRO A 135 3.40 -10.76 -18.17
CA PRO A 135 3.51 -10.50 -19.58
C PRO A 135 4.85 -9.84 -19.94
N ALA A 136 5.47 -10.28 -21.04
CA ALA A 136 6.70 -9.67 -21.54
C ALA A 136 6.41 -8.35 -22.24
N GLY A 137 7.35 -7.41 -22.12
CA GLY A 137 7.32 -6.13 -22.81
C GLY A 137 7.91 -4.99 -21.97
N ALA A 138 8.22 -3.89 -22.64
CA ALA A 138 8.60 -2.65 -21.97
C ALA A 138 7.37 -1.90 -21.49
N ALA A 139 7.46 -1.33 -20.28
CA ALA A 139 6.42 -0.43 -19.80
C ALA A 139 6.36 0.85 -20.65
N SER A 140 5.18 1.43 -20.75
CA SER A 140 4.97 2.71 -21.45
C SER A 140 5.81 3.83 -20.80
N ASP A 141 6.31 4.76 -21.61
CA ASP A 141 7.13 5.89 -21.13
C ASP A 141 6.42 6.66 -20.01
N THR A 142 5.12 6.86 -20.12
CA THR A 142 4.31 7.53 -19.09
C THR A 142 4.29 6.78 -17.75
N VAL A 143 4.38 5.46 -17.76
CA VAL A 143 4.47 4.62 -16.56
C VAL A 143 5.86 4.71 -15.95
N VAL A 144 6.89 4.64 -16.79
CA VAL A 144 8.30 4.78 -16.35
C VAL A 144 8.53 6.15 -15.72
N GLU A 145 8.09 7.23 -16.36
CA GLU A 145 8.19 8.59 -15.82
C GLU A 145 7.44 8.74 -14.50
N ALA A 146 6.22 8.21 -14.41
CA ALA A 146 5.43 8.26 -13.18
C ALA A 146 6.09 7.50 -12.03
N ALA A 147 6.69 6.33 -12.31
CA ALA A 147 7.42 5.53 -11.34
C ALA A 147 8.67 6.28 -10.83
N GLN A 148 9.45 6.87 -11.73
CA GLN A 148 10.65 7.65 -11.38
C GLN A 148 10.30 8.87 -10.52
N GLN A 149 9.25 9.60 -10.88
CA GLN A 149 8.77 10.76 -10.11
C GLN A 149 8.29 10.35 -8.72
N ALA A 150 7.54 9.27 -8.61
CA ALA A 150 7.04 8.76 -7.33
C ALA A 150 8.20 8.29 -6.43
N ALA A 151 9.15 7.52 -6.96
CA ALA A 151 10.31 7.05 -6.21
C ALA A 151 11.18 8.21 -5.72
N LEU A 152 11.48 9.20 -6.56
CA LEU A 152 12.24 10.38 -6.17
C LEU A 152 11.53 11.20 -5.09
N ALA A 153 10.22 11.43 -5.24
CA ALA A 153 9.44 12.17 -4.25
C ALA A 153 9.34 11.41 -2.91
N PHE A 154 9.18 10.08 -2.97
CA PHE A 154 9.20 9.22 -1.79
C PHE A 154 10.54 9.28 -1.06
N GLU A 155 11.64 9.13 -1.78
CA GLU A 155 13.00 9.19 -1.24
C GLU A 155 13.29 10.54 -0.58
N GLN A 156 12.91 11.65 -1.23
CA GLN A 156 13.04 12.99 -0.68
C GLN A 156 12.23 13.18 0.61
N ALA A 157 11.01 12.65 0.65
CA ALA A 157 10.17 12.72 1.85
C ALA A 157 10.77 11.87 2.99
N MET A 158 11.24 10.66 2.69
CA MET A 158 11.88 9.77 3.66
C MET A 158 13.20 10.35 4.19
N TYR A 159 14.02 10.97 3.33
CA TYR A 159 15.24 11.65 3.75
C TYR A 159 14.98 12.79 4.76
N LYS A 160 13.84 13.47 4.62
CA LYS A 160 13.41 14.54 5.54
C LYS A 160 12.62 14.02 6.75
N PHE A 161 12.42 12.71 6.88
CA PHE A 161 11.54 12.08 7.88
C PHE A 161 10.07 12.54 7.80
N GLU A 162 9.62 12.94 6.63
CA GLU A 162 8.25 13.37 6.34
C GLU A 162 7.40 12.15 5.92
N THR A 163 7.24 11.16 6.80
CA THR A 163 6.58 9.88 6.50
C THR A 163 5.16 10.04 5.96
N HIS A 164 4.41 11.04 6.42
CA HIS A 164 3.08 11.37 5.93
C HIS A 164 3.08 11.80 4.46
N ARG A 165 4.15 12.50 4.01
CA ARG A 165 4.31 12.88 2.61
C ARG A 165 4.73 11.68 1.76
N ALA A 166 5.59 10.81 2.29
CA ALA A 166 5.94 9.56 1.63
C ALA A 166 4.70 8.69 1.39
N LEU A 167 3.82 8.57 2.39
CA LEU A 167 2.56 7.86 2.24
C LEU A 167 1.61 8.53 1.24
N ALA A 168 1.53 9.86 1.23
CA ALA A 168 0.73 10.60 0.25
C ALA A 168 1.22 10.39 -1.19
N VAL A 169 2.54 10.37 -1.41
CA VAL A 169 3.13 10.01 -2.71
C VAL A 169 2.69 8.63 -3.17
N CYS A 170 2.72 7.64 -2.26
CA CYS A 170 2.25 6.29 -2.58
C CYS A 170 0.74 6.24 -2.88
N ASP A 171 -0.09 6.97 -2.14
CA ASP A 171 -1.54 7.04 -2.40
C ASP A 171 -1.83 7.64 -3.78
N ASP A 172 -1.21 8.77 -4.11
CA ASP A 172 -1.36 9.42 -5.41
C ASP A 172 -0.89 8.51 -6.56
N TYR A 173 0.27 7.85 -6.39
CA TYR A 173 0.81 6.92 -7.38
C TYR A 173 -0.11 5.73 -7.62
N LEU A 174 -0.59 5.07 -6.56
CA LEU A 174 -1.49 3.92 -6.64
C LEU A 174 -2.85 4.29 -7.26
N ARG A 175 -3.39 5.46 -6.95
CA ARG A 175 -4.64 5.95 -7.56
C ARG A 175 -4.46 6.23 -9.05
N ALA A 176 -3.34 6.85 -9.42
CA ALA A 176 -3.01 7.11 -10.82
C ALA A 176 -2.82 5.80 -11.61
N ALA A 177 -2.12 4.81 -11.04
CA ALA A 177 -1.94 3.48 -11.60
C ALA A 177 -3.29 2.77 -11.84
N ASN A 178 -4.18 2.76 -10.83
CA ASN A 178 -5.53 2.19 -11.00
C ASN A 178 -6.33 2.89 -12.10
N LYS A 179 -6.16 4.21 -12.26
CA LYS A 179 -6.83 4.96 -13.32
C LYS A 179 -6.27 4.58 -14.68
N ARG A 180 -4.94 4.54 -14.86
CA ARG A 180 -4.30 4.11 -16.11
C ARG A 180 -4.75 2.71 -16.51
N TRP A 181 -4.70 1.76 -15.57
CA TRP A 181 -5.21 0.41 -15.78
C TRP A 181 -6.68 0.40 -16.23
N SER A 182 -7.56 1.12 -15.52
CA SER A 182 -8.99 1.17 -15.86
C SER A 182 -9.23 1.77 -17.23
N ASP A 183 -8.50 2.80 -17.61
CA ASP A 183 -8.67 3.48 -18.88
C ASP A 183 -8.11 2.61 -20.04
N ALA A 184 -6.92 2.02 -19.87
CA ALA A 184 -6.27 1.15 -20.85
C ALA A 184 -7.08 -0.14 -21.09
N SER A 185 -7.50 -0.81 -20.00
CA SER A 185 -8.30 -2.05 -20.13
C SER A 185 -9.66 -1.80 -20.76
N LYS A 186 -10.33 -0.69 -20.51
CA LYS A 186 -11.56 -0.31 -21.17
C LYS A 186 -11.35 0.05 -22.65
N ALA A 187 -10.22 0.67 -22.98
CA ALA A 187 -9.87 0.97 -24.38
C ALA A 187 -9.59 -0.34 -25.13
N ALA A 188 -8.79 -1.25 -24.58
CA ALA A 188 -8.51 -2.55 -25.18
C ALA A 188 -9.77 -3.35 -25.46
N ASN A 189 -10.74 -3.37 -24.52
CA ASN A 189 -12.01 -4.09 -24.71
C ASN A 189 -12.93 -3.54 -25.81
N LYS A 190 -12.59 -2.41 -26.43
CA LYS A 190 -13.34 -1.83 -27.56
C LYS A 190 -12.72 -2.16 -28.92
N LEU A 191 -11.54 -2.76 -28.92
CA LEU A 191 -10.79 -3.12 -30.13
C LEU A 191 -11.19 -4.52 -30.64
N GLU A 192 -10.81 -4.83 -31.84
CA GLU A 192 -10.97 -6.17 -32.44
C GLU A 192 -9.88 -7.12 -31.92
N SER A 193 -10.11 -8.45 -32.00
CA SER A 193 -9.41 -9.50 -31.27
C SER A 193 -7.88 -9.37 -31.18
N ASN A 194 -7.18 -9.14 -32.28
CA ASN A 194 -5.70 -9.06 -32.24
C ASN A 194 -5.20 -7.77 -31.63
N GLU A 195 -5.81 -6.64 -31.97
CA GLU A 195 -5.48 -5.33 -31.40
C GLU A 195 -5.86 -5.27 -29.94
N ALA A 196 -7.01 -5.84 -29.57
CA ALA A 196 -7.45 -5.97 -28.18
C ALA A 196 -6.45 -6.75 -27.34
N ASN A 197 -5.94 -7.88 -27.84
CA ASN A 197 -4.95 -8.70 -27.16
C ASN A 197 -3.63 -7.95 -26.94
N ALA A 198 -3.13 -7.27 -27.98
CA ALA A 198 -1.90 -6.48 -27.88
C ALA A 198 -2.05 -5.32 -26.87
N ALA A 199 -3.16 -4.57 -26.96
CA ALA A 199 -3.45 -3.48 -26.06
C ALA A 199 -3.64 -3.95 -24.60
N MET A 200 -4.29 -5.09 -24.37
CA MET A 200 -4.46 -5.66 -23.04
C MET A 200 -3.14 -6.19 -22.48
N THR A 201 -2.30 -6.81 -23.29
CA THR A 201 -0.95 -7.23 -22.90
C THR A 201 -0.12 -6.03 -22.44
N GLN A 202 -0.11 -4.93 -23.21
CA GLN A 202 0.58 -3.71 -22.81
C GLN A 202 0.03 -3.12 -21.52
N ALA A 203 -1.30 -3.08 -21.36
CA ALA A 203 -1.92 -2.60 -20.14
C ALA A 203 -1.53 -3.45 -18.91
N LEU A 204 -1.35 -4.76 -19.09
CA LEU A 204 -0.88 -5.65 -18.03
C LEU A 204 0.61 -5.46 -17.74
N VAL A 205 1.48 -5.27 -18.74
CA VAL A 205 2.90 -4.92 -18.55
C VAL A 205 3.00 -3.66 -17.70
N ASP A 206 2.26 -2.62 -18.06
CA ASP A 206 2.21 -1.35 -17.33
C ASP A 206 1.73 -1.55 -15.90
N ALA A 207 0.64 -2.29 -15.71
CA ALA A 207 0.07 -2.54 -14.38
C ALA A 207 1.00 -3.37 -13.47
N PHE A 208 1.68 -4.40 -13.99
CA PHE A 208 2.65 -5.19 -13.22
C PHE A 208 3.89 -4.36 -12.84
N THR A 209 4.36 -3.50 -13.74
CA THR A 209 5.44 -2.55 -13.46
C THR A 209 5.04 -1.61 -12.32
N GLU A 210 3.85 -1.00 -12.40
CA GLU A 210 3.34 -0.10 -11.37
C GLU A 210 3.09 -0.81 -10.04
N LEU A 211 2.55 -2.04 -10.08
CA LEU A 211 2.34 -2.84 -8.89
C LEU A 211 3.66 -3.14 -8.18
N ARG A 212 4.70 -3.54 -8.93
CA ARG A 212 6.02 -3.82 -8.35
C ARG A 212 6.63 -2.59 -7.71
N VAL A 213 6.65 -1.45 -8.40
CA VAL A 213 7.15 -0.19 -7.85
C VAL A 213 6.38 0.21 -6.59
N ALA A 214 5.04 0.21 -6.63
CA ALA A 214 4.21 0.54 -5.47
C ALA A 214 4.48 -0.39 -4.28
N THR A 215 4.69 -1.69 -4.54
CA THR A 215 4.97 -2.69 -3.50
C THR A 215 6.32 -2.43 -2.83
N VAL A 216 7.35 -2.06 -3.61
CA VAL A 216 8.67 -1.70 -3.06
C VAL A 216 8.57 -0.42 -2.21
N LEU A 217 7.89 0.64 -2.71
CA LEU A 217 7.73 1.89 -1.97
C LEU A 217 6.95 1.69 -0.65
N MET A 218 5.90 0.87 -0.69
CA MET A 218 5.04 0.63 0.47
C MET A 218 5.59 -0.40 1.46
N HIS A 219 6.62 -1.19 1.11
CA HIS A 219 7.14 -2.27 1.96
C HIS A 219 7.58 -1.79 3.35
N GLY A 220 8.27 -0.66 3.44
CA GLY A 220 8.65 -0.08 4.73
C GLY A 220 7.47 0.39 5.60
N ILE A 221 6.32 0.65 4.97
CA ILE A 221 5.10 1.15 5.63
C ILE A 221 4.18 -0.01 6.03
N VAL A 222 3.86 -0.91 5.10
CA VAL A 222 2.92 -2.03 5.27
C VAL A 222 3.54 -3.34 4.77
N PRO A 223 4.47 -3.92 5.54
CA PRO A 223 5.30 -5.02 5.07
C PRO A 223 4.52 -6.30 4.76
N ALA A 224 3.57 -6.71 5.60
CA ALA A 224 2.94 -8.02 5.47
C ALA A 224 2.14 -8.17 4.15
N GLY A 225 1.36 -7.16 3.78
CA GLY A 225 0.64 -7.19 2.50
C GLY A 225 1.58 -7.09 1.29
N CYS A 226 2.68 -6.32 1.41
CA CYS A 226 3.70 -6.23 0.36
C CYS A 226 4.47 -7.55 0.20
N GLU A 227 4.82 -8.21 1.29
CA GLU A 227 5.46 -9.53 1.28
C GLU A 227 4.53 -10.59 0.68
N LEU A 228 3.24 -10.52 0.97
CA LEU A 228 2.24 -11.38 0.37
C LEU A 228 2.12 -11.14 -1.15
N ILE A 229 2.16 -9.88 -1.61
CA ILE A 229 2.21 -9.57 -3.05
C ILE A 229 3.47 -10.20 -3.67
N CYS A 230 4.65 -10.01 -3.05
CA CYS A 230 5.90 -10.62 -3.49
C CYS A 230 5.82 -12.16 -3.55
N GLU A 231 5.17 -12.79 -2.57
CA GLU A 231 4.92 -14.22 -2.56
C GLU A 231 4.09 -14.68 -3.76
N TYR A 232 3.07 -13.90 -4.17
CA TYR A 232 2.25 -14.21 -5.33
C TYR A 232 2.94 -13.93 -6.66
N PHE A 233 3.94 -13.04 -6.68
CA PHE A 233 4.87 -12.93 -7.82
C PHE A 233 5.76 -14.16 -7.97
N ASP A 234 5.88 -15.00 -6.93
CA ASP A 234 6.73 -16.20 -6.85
C ASP A 234 8.22 -15.91 -7.06
N VAL A 235 8.71 -14.83 -6.44
CA VAL A 235 10.08 -14.33 -6.59
C VAL A 235 10.80 -14.26 -5.24
N ASN A 236 12.15 -14.20 -5.30
CA ASN A 236 12.97 -14.01 -4.11
C ASN A 236 12.73 -12.61 -3.52
N PRO A 237 12.32 -12.48 -2.23
CA PRO A 237 12.07 -11.19 -1.61
C PRO A 237 13.26 -10.23 -1.62
N VAL A 238 14.50 -10.73 -1.50
CA VAL A 238 15.71 -9.89 -1.51
C VAL A 238 15.86 -9.19 -2.86
N ALA A 239 15.65 -9.91 -3.96
CA ALA A 239 15.68 -9.33 -5.30
C ALA A 239 14.49 -8.40 -5.55
N PHE A 240 13.29 -8.79 -5.10
CA PHE A 240 12.06 -8.03 -5.32
C PHE A 240 12.07 -6.67 -4.61
N PHE A 241 12.51 -6.61 -3.35
CA PHE A 241 12.53 -5.39 -2.54
C PHE A 241 13.85 -4.61 -2.65
N SER A 242 14.78 -5.02 -3.52
CA SER A 242 16.01 -4.25 -3.75
C SER A 242 15.69 -2.90 -4.39
N TRP A 243 16.16 -1.83 -3.74
CA TRP A 243 16.01 -0.46 -4.26
C TRP A 243 16.73 -0.28 -5.59
N ASP A 244 17.86 -0.97 -5.80
CA ASP A 244 18.63 -0.90 -7.04
C ASP A 244 17.83 -1.42 -8.25
N ASN A 245 16.86 -2.29 -8.00
CA ASN A 245 16.02 -2.89 -9.04
C ASN A 245 14.68 -2.16 -9.25
N ILE A 246 14.39 -1.08 -8.49
CA ILE A 246 13.06 -0.45 -8.50
C ILE A 246 12.64 0.03 -9.90
N PHE A 247 13.60 0.47 -10.72
CA PHE A 247 13.36 0.96 -12.08
C PHE A 247 13.59 -0.08 -13.17
N ALA A 248 14.00 -1.31 -12.83
CA ALA A 248 14.11 -2.38 -13.81
C ALA A 248 12.74 -2.61 -14.47
N SER A 249 12.71 -2.75 -15.79
CA SER A 249 11.50 -3.18 -16.49
C SER A 249 11.08 -4.57 -15.98
N THR A 250 9.84 -4.97 -16.28
CA THR A 250 9.37 -6.31 -15.92
C THR A 250 10.22 -7.39 -16.57
N ASP A 251 10.66 -7.16 -17.81
CA ASP A 251 11.54 -8.07 -18.54
C ASP A 251 12.93 -8.18 -17.90
N GLU A 252 13.58 -7.05 -17.63
CA GLU A 252 14.90 -7.01 -16.95
C GLU A 252 14.81 -7.66 -15.56
N PHE A 253 13.72 -7.45 -14.84
CA PHE A 253 13.51 -8.06 -13.55
C PHE A 253 13.40 -9.59 -13.68
N VAL A 254 12.59 -10.12 -14.62
CA VAL A 254 12.45 -11.55 -14.87
C VAL A 254 13.79 -12.16 -15.34
N GLU A 255 14.51 -11.49 -16.23
CA GLU A 255 15.87 -11.92 -16.67
C GLU A 255 16.86 -11.98 -15.51
N SER A 256 16.76 -11.06 -14.55
CA SER A 256 17.63 -11.07 -13.36
C SER A 256 17.38 -12.28 -12.45
N LEU A 257 16.23 -12.94 -12.57
CA LEU A 257 15.90 -14.21 -11.91
C LEU A 257 16.42 -15.43 -12.67
N GLY A 258 17.01 -15.24 -13.85
CA GLY A 258 17.47 -16.32 -14.74
C GLY A 258 16.37 -16.93 -15.60
N GLU A 259 15.23 -16.26 -15.72
CA GLU A 259 14.07 -16.71 -16.50
C GLU A 259 13.88 -15.84 -17.73
N LYS A 260 13.03 -16.29 -18.66
CA LYS A 260 12.72 -15.53 -19.87
C LYS A 260 11.49 -14.67 -19.68
N PRO A 261 11.49 -13.42 -20.22
CA PRO A 261 10.30 -12.59 -20.28
C PRO A 261 9.09 -13.33 -20.84
N GLY A 262 7.93 -13.22 -20.17
CA GLY A 262 6.69 -13.89 -20.53
C GLY A 262 6.57 -15.37 -20.11
N GLU A 263 7.62 -15.98 -19.54
CA GLU A 263 7.60 -17.37 -19.06
C GLU A 263 7.50 -17.49 -17.53
N HIS A 264 7.79 -16.39 -16.78
CA HIS A 264 7.71 -16.39 -15.32
C HIS A 264 6.27 -16.51 -14.83
N ARG A 265 5.97 -17.60 -14.14
CA ARG A 265 4.63 -17.88 -13.61
C ARG A 265 4.39 -17.19 -12.28
N VAL A 266 3.20 -16.60 -12.15
CA VAL A 266 2.70 -16.08 -10.87
C VAL A 266 1.83 -17.12 -10.18
N LYS A 267 1.74 -17.08 -8.85
CA LYS A 267 0.80 -17.92 -8.11
C LYS A 267 -0.65 -17.56 -8.44
N PRO A 268 -1.53 -18.54 -8.67
CA PRO A 268 -2.94 -18.27 -8.95
C PRO A 268 -3.63 -17.66 -7.73
N LEU A 269 -4.35 -16.57 -7.95
CA LEU A 269 -5.05 -15.85 -6.89
C LEU A 269 -6.43 -16.49 -6.62
N PRO A 270 -6.76 -16.86 -5.37
CA PRO A 270 -8.10 -17.33 -5.02
C PRO A 270 -9.18 -16.25 -5.28
N PRO A 271 -10.44 -16.64 -5.55
CA PRO A 271 -11.52 -15.67 -5.72
C PRO A 271 -11.66 -14.75 -4.51
N ARG A 272 -11.85 -13.45 -4.76
CA ARG A 272 -12.07 -12.41 -3.73
C ARG A 272 -10.91 -12.27 -2.72
N PHE A 273 -9.70 -12.59 -3.14
CA PHE A 273 -8.51 -12.49 -2.31
C PHE A 273 -8.15 -11.02 -2.01
N ASP A 274 -7.75 -10.75 -0.78
CA ASP A 274 -7.27 -9.45 -0.32
C ASP A 274 -5.86 -9.59 0.25
N PHE A 275 -4.92 -8.84 -0.30
CA PHE A 275 -3.55 -8.73 0.21
C PHE A 275 -3.51 -7.91 1.51
N PHE A 276 -4.41 -6.96 1.62
CA PHE A 276 -4.60 -6.11 2.79
C PHE A 276 -6.03 -6.29 3.31
N SER A 277 -6.17 -7.02 4.40
CA SER A 277 -7.47 -7.33 4.99
C SER A 277 -7.95 -6.21 5.92
N LYS A 278 -9.27 -6.08 6.05
CA LYS A 278 -9.89 -5.33 7.15
C LYS A 278 -9.82 -6.17 8.41
N HIS A 279 -9.84 -5.52 9.56
CA HIS A 279 -10.03 -6.22 10.83
C HIS A 279 -11.45 -6.79 10.92
N GLU A 280 -11.63 -7.94 11.60
CA GLU A 280 -12.93 -8.62 11.71
C GLU A 280 -14.04 -7.74 12.29
N SER A 281 -13.70 -6.85 13.23
CA SER A 281 -14.66 -5.90 13.83
C SER A 281 -15.21 -4.85 12.86
N GLN A 282 -14.72 -4.79 11.62
CA GLN A 282 -15.09 -3.80 10.61
C GLN A 282 -16.07 -4.36 9.55
N TYR A 283 -16.52 -5.60 9.69
CA TYR A 283 -17.49 -6.25 8.80
C TYR A 283 -18.95 -6.12 9.29
#